data_09ecc5fb6b773a3a78cd7b8dc6bd361e
#
_entry.id   09ecc5fb6b773a3a78cd7b8dc6bd361e
#
_cell.length_a   1.000
_cell.length_b   1.000
_cell.length_c   1.000
_cell.angle_alpha   90.00
_cell.angle_beta   90.00
_cell.angle_gamma   90.00
#
_symmetry.space_group_name_H-M   'P 1'
#
loop_
_entity.id
_entity.type
_entity.pdbx_description
1 polymer ?
#
loop_
_entity_poly.entity_id
_entity_poly.type
_entity_poly.pdbx_seq_one_letter_code
_entity_poly.pdbx_strand_id
1 'polypeptide(L)'
;MGYGPLTEPEAIAVYNFTLQHNFRLVLAYHTQGEVIYWQFQNYNPPGAFAIGTQFTDVSGYSLEPTPYDSCFAGYKDWFIQNYNRPGYTIEAGLGVSPLPVTQFRQIYEDNLGILVLGAIL
;
A
#
# COMPACT_ATOMS: atom_id res chain seq x y z
N MET A 1 11.67 9.30 -10.88
CA MET A 1 10.32 9.80 -11.24
C MET A 1 10.25 9.95 -12.74
N GLY A 2 9.18 9.48 -13.38
CA GLY A 2 9.01 9.59 -14.82
C GLY A 2 8.65 11.01 -15.27
N TYR A 3 8.56 11.22 -16.57
CA TYR A 3 8.26 12.53 -17.17
C TYR A 3 6.80 12.97 -17.01
N GLY A 4 5.92 12.09 -16.54
CA GLY A 4 4.51 12.36 -16.29
C GLY A 4 3.77 11.10 -15.90
N PRO A 5 2.44 11.17 -15.69
CA PRO A 5 1.64 9.99 -15.39
C PRO A 5 1.62 9.02 -16.56
N LEU A 6 1.66 7.72 -16.25
CA LEU A 6 1.53 6.63 -17.24
C LEU A 6 2.53 6.70 -18.40
N THR A 7 3.77 7.11 -18.12
CA THR A 7 4.84 7.13 -19.12
C THR A 7 5.69 5.86 -19.09
N GLU A 8 5.78 5.20 -17.93
CA GLU A 8 6.59 4.00 -17.76
C GLU A 8 5.77 2.73 -18.04
N PRO A 9 6.34 1.73 -18.75
CA PRO A 9 5.61 0.50 -19.09
C PRO A 9 5.02 -0.22 -17.87
N GLU A 10 5.71 -0.23 -16.76
CA GLU A 10 5.28 -0.86 -15.52
C GLU A 10 4.04 -0.15 -14.95
N ALA A 11 4.03 1.17 -14.96
CA ALA A 11 2.90 1.97 -14.51
C ALA A 11 1.67 1.74 -15.39
N ILE A 12 1.85 1.72 -16.71
CA ILE A 12 0.80 1.44 -17.67
C ILE A 12 0.23 0.03 -17.46
N ALA A 13 1.08 -0.96 -17.23
CA ALA A 13 0.66 -2.34 -17.03
C ALA A 13 -0.22 -2.48 -15.79
N VAL A 14 0.19 -1.92 -14.66
CA VAL A 14 -0.58 -1.96 -13.40
C VAL A 14 -1.89 -1.18 -13.54
N TYR A 15 -1.86 -0.02 -14.18
CA TYR A 15 -3.05 0.77 -14.46
C TYR A 15 -4.08 -0.02 -15.28
N ASN A 16 -3.67 -0.59 -16.41
CA ASN A 16 -4.55 -1.36 -17.27
C ASN A 16 -5.09 -2.61 -16.57
N PHE A 17 -4.25 -3.31 -15.83
CA PHE A 17 -4.65 -4.48 -15.05
C PHE A 17 -5.72 -4.11 -14.01
N THR A 18 -5.54 -3.01 -13.31
CA THR A 18 -6.51 -2.55 -12.31
C THR A 18 -7.85 -2.19 -12.95
N LEU A 19 -7.85 -1.53 -14.11
CA LEU A 19 -9.07 -1.20 -14.83
C LEU A 19 -9.85 -2.44 -15.30
N GLN A 20 -9.16 -3.54 -15.58
CA GLN A 20 -9.76 -4.79 -16.06
C GLN A 20 -10.34 -5.66 -14.95
N HIS A 21 -10.13 -5.29 -13.68
CA HIS A 21 -10.55 -6.07 -12.52
C HIS A 21 -11.39 -5.22 -11.58
N ASN A 22 -12.18 -5.88 -10.73
CA ASN A 22 -13.01 -5.23 -9.74
C ASN A 22 -12.44 -5.43 -8.34
N PHE A 23 -11.25 -4.88 -8.09
CA PHE A 23 -10.58 -5.02 -6.79
C PHE A 23 -11.33 -4.30 -5.67
N ARG A 24 -11.47 -4.96 -4.53
CA ARG A 24 -12.05 -4.36 -3.32
C ARG A 24 -11.04 -3.51 -2.58
N LEU A 25 -9.78 -3.89 -2.62
CA LEU A 25 -8.67 -3.17 -2.02
C LEU A 25 -7.38 -3.45 -2.80
N VAL A 26 -6.39 -2.59 -2.59
CA VAL A 26 -5.05 -2.77 -3.15
C VAL A 26 -3.99 -2.62 -2.07
N LEU A 27 -2.90 -3.36 -2.22
CA LEU A 27 -1.72 -3.32 -1.36
C LEU A 27 -0.50 -2.99 -2.21
N ALA A 28 0.12 -1.84 -1.96
CA ALA A 28 1.35 -1.43 -2.64
C ALA A 28 2.52 -1.60 -1.66
N TYR A 29 3.40 -2.57 -1.92
CA TYR A 29 4.53 -2.87 -1.06
C TYR A 29 5.76 -2.08 -1.44
N HIS A 30 6.37 -1.46 -0.45
CA HIS A 30 7.61 -0.71 -0.53
C HIS A 30 8.51 -1.05 0.66
N THR A 31 9.66 -0.43 0.77
CA THR A 31 10.52 -0.35 1.94
C THR A 31 10.75 1.12 2.23
N GLN A 32 10.83 1.59 3.42
CA GLN A 32 11.02 0.92 4.71
C GLN A 32 10.31 1.72 5.81
N GLY A 33 10.25 1.18 7.03
CA GLY A 33 9.73 1.91 8.20
C GLY A 33 8.72 1.13 9.04
N GLU A 34 8.27 -0.04 8.58
CA GLU A 34 7.25 -0.85 9.25
C GLU A 34 5.97 -0.06 9.53
N VAL A 35 5.48 0.63 8.48
CA VAL A 35 4.31 1.50 8.55
C VAL A 35 3.33 1.17 7.42
N ILE A 36 2.05 1.38 7.70
CA ILE A 36 0.95 1.19 6.75
C ILE A 36 0.27 2.54 6.56
N TYR A 37 0.39 3.12 5.37
CA TYR A 37 -0.32 4.34 5.00
C TYR A 37 -1.67 3.97 4.39
N TRP A 38 -2.78 4.55 4.90
CA TRP A 38 -4.13 4.07 4.62
C TRP A 38 -5.05 5.07 3.94
N GLN A 39 -4.66 6.33 3.81
CA GLN A 39 -5.54 7.34 3.23
C GLN A 39 -4.83 8.18 2.16
N PHE A 40 -5.60 8.91 1.40
CA PHE A 40 -5.13 9.89 0.44
C PHE A 40 -5.79 11.23 0.75
N GLN A 41 -5.01 12.22 1.21
CA GLN A 41 -5.52 13.55 1.59
C GLN A 41 -6.78 13.45 2.47
N ASN A 42 -7.92 14.01 2.01
CA ASN A 42 -9.19 13.96 2.72
C ASN A 42 -10.07 12.74 2.34
N TYR A 43 -9.58 11.85 1.49
CA TYR A 43 -10.31 10.65 1.10
C TYR A 43 -10.19 9.58 2.16
N ASN A 44 -11.32 9.18 2.73
CA ASN A 44 -11.43 8.12 3.73
C ASN A 44 -12.41 7.06 3.22
N PRO A 45 -11.95 6.10 2.40
CA PRO A 45 -12.86 5.08 1.88
C PRO A 45 -13.55 4.29 2.98
N PRO A 46 -14.82 3.89 2.79
CA PRO A 46 -15.54 3.10 3.80
C PRO A 46 -14.78 1.85 4.20
N GLY A 47 -14.63 1.63 5.50
CA GLY A 47 -13.94 0.46 6.05
C GLY A 47 -12.41 0.53 6.03
N ALA A 48 -11.81 1.51 5.39
CA ALA A 48 -10.35 1.57 5.23
C ALA A 48 -9.59 1.60 6.56
N PHE A 49 -10.04 2.40 7.52
CA PHE A 49 -9.41 2.46 8.84
C PHE A 49 -9.55 1.14 9.60
N ALA A 50 -10.74 0.55 9.60
CA ALA A 50 -11.00 -0.70 10.30
C ALA A 50 -10.18 -1.87 9.73
N ILE A 51 -10.08 -1.98 8.42
CA ILE A 51 -9.22 -2.97 7.75
C ILE A 51 -7.75 -2.70 8.06
N GLY A 52 -7.32 -1.45 8.00
CA GLY A 52 -5.95 -1.06 8.35
C GLY A 52 -5.57 -1.43 9.78
N THR A 53 -6.51 -1.29 10.73
CA THR A 53 -6.31 -1.73 12.13
C THR A 53 -6.09 -3.23 12.21
N GLN A 54 -6.85 -4.03 11.47
CA GLN A 54 -6.63 -5.48 11.41
C GLN A 54 -5.26 -5.82 10.82
N PHE A 55 -4.81 -5.09 9.82
CA PHE A 55 -3.46 -5.25 9.26
C PHE A 55 -2.37 -4.94 10.30
N THR A 56 -2.57 -3.89 11.10
CA THR A 56 -1.69 -3.58 12.23
C THR A 56 -1.63 -4.72 13.24
N ASP A 57 -2.79 -5.28 13.59
CA ASP A 57 -2.86 -6.36 14.58
C ASP A 57 -2.09 -7.62 14.16
N VAL A 58 -2.08 -7.94 12.86
CA VAL A 58 -1.42 -9.16 12.37
C VAL A 58 0.04 -8.94 11.95
N SER A 59 0.49 -7.71 11.79
CA SER A 59 1.86 -7.41 11.32
C SER A 59 2.73 -6.76 12.39
N GLY A 60 2.13 -6.07 13.34
CA GLY A 60 2.85 -5.20 14.27
C GLY A 60 3.27 -3.86 13.67
N TYR A 61 2.94 -3.59 12.41
CA TYR A 61 3.25 -2.31 11.75
C TYR A 61 2.29 -1.21 12.23
N SER A 62 2.76 0.04 12.25
CA SER A 62 1.91 1.16 12.62
C SER A 62 0.99 1.58 11.48
N LEU A 63 -0.21 2.05 11.83
CA LEU A 63 -1.16 2.61 10.86
C LEU A 63 -1.09 4.13 10.92
N GLU A 64 -0.70 4.76 9.81
CA GLU A 64 -0.46 6.19 9.77
C GLU A 64 -1.18 6.86 8.59
N PRO A 65 -1.57 8.15 8.75
CA PRO A 65 -1.99 8.97 7.61
C PRO A 65 -0.83 9.12 6.62
N THR A 66 -1.14 9.17 5.34
CA THR A 66 -0.12 9.42 4.31
C THR A 66 0.41 10.85 4.47
N PRO A 67 1.74 11.05 4.59
CA PRO A 67 2.30 12.39 4.64
C PRO A 67 1.92 13.19 3.39
N TYR A 68 1.56 14.47 3.58
CA TYR A 68 1.08 15.32 2.48
C TYR A 68 2.06 15.36 1.31
N ASP A 69 3.33 15.55 1.59
CA ASP A 69 4.37 15.67 0.55
C ASP A 69 4.59 14.38 -0.26
N SER A 70 4.08 13.26 0.20
CA SER A 70 4.25 11.93 -0.41
C SER A 70 3.00 11.40 -1.10
N CYS A 71 1.91 12.19 -1.19
CA CYS A 71 0.61 11.68 -1.63
C CYS A 71 0.18 12.12 -3.03
N PHE A 72 1.13 12.44 -3.94
CA PHE A 72 0.76 13.01 -5.25
C PHE A 72 0.99 12.09 -6.44
N ALA A 73 1.59 10.92 -6.28
CA ALA A 73 1.96 10.09 -7.41
C ALA A 73 1.88 8.59 -7.16
N GLY A 74 1.25 8.16 -6.06
CA GLY A 74 1.21 6.76 -5.67
C GLY A 74 0.06 5.97 -6.29
N TYR A 75 0.29 4.68 -6.53
CA TYR A 75 -0.74 3.75 -6.99
C TYR A 75 -1.94 3.69 -6.02
N LYS A 76 -1.65 3.58 -4.73
CA LYS A 76 -2.69 3.60 -3.69
C LYS A 76 -3.53 4.87 -3.76
N ASP A 77 -2.90 6.02 -3.92
CA ASP A 77 -3.57 7.32 -3.93
C ASP A 77 -4.52 7.43 -5.12
N TRP A 78 -4.05 7.04 -6.30
CA TRP A 78 -4.88 6.97 -7.50
C TRP A 78 -6.08 6.03 -7.30
N PHE A 79 -5.85 4.84 -6.74
CA PHE A 79 -6.90 3.85 -6.51
C PHE A 79 -7.98 4.38 -5.55
N ILE A 80 -7.56 4.98 -4.44
CA ILE A 80 -8.49 5.57 -3.46
C ILE A 80 -9.33 6.66 -4.12
N GLN A 81 -8.69 7.57 -4.86
CA GLN A 81 -9.39 8.68 -5.51
C GLN A 81 -10.41 8.21 -6.55
N ASN A 82 -10.06 7.21 -7.34
CA ASN A 82 -10.91 6.77 -8.45
C ASN A 82 -12.02 5.81 -8.06
N TYR A 83 -11.79 4.98 -7.05
CA TYR A 83 -12.73 3.92 -6.68
C TYR A 83 -13.41 4.13 -5.33
N ASN A 84 -12.94 5.03 -4.51
CA ASN A 84 -13.37 5.21 -3.13
C ASN A 84 -13.37 3.87 -2.36
N ARG A 85 -12.32 3.11 -2.53
CA ARG A 85 -12.09 1.81 -1.91
C ARG A 85 -10.75 1.80 -1.19
N PRO A 86 -10.60 0.92 -0.16
CA PRO A 86 -9.36 0.85 0.61
C PRO A 86 -8.13 0.59 -0.25
N GLY A 87 -7.09 1.36 -0.04
CA GLY A 87 -5.77 1.17 -0.64
C GLY A 87 -4.71 1.47 0.40
N TYR A 88 -3.65 0.67 0.43
CA TYR A 88 -2.61 0.78 1.43
C TYR A 88 -1.24 0.78 0.77
N THR A 89 -0.37 1.66 1.26
CA THR A 89 1.07 1.55 1.01
C THR A 89 1.69 0.93 2.26
N ILE A 90 2.37 -0.18 2.09
CA ILE A 90 3.01 -0.91 3.18
C ILE A 90 4.51 -0.76 3.03
N GLU A 91 5.12 -0.09 4.01
CA GLU A 91 6.56 0.14 4.06
C GLU A 91 7.21 -0.93 4.93
N ALA A 92 7.69 -2.00 4.30
CA ALA A 92 8.21 -3.18 4.99
C ALA A 92 9.68 -3.02 5.43
N GLY A 93 10.00 -3.57 6.60
CA GLY A 93 11.36 -3.61 7.11
C GLY A 93 11.86 -2.30 7.69
N LEU A 94 13.06 -2.32 8.21
CA LEU A 94 13.71 -1.18 8.90
C LEU A 94 15.10 -0.92 8.35
N GLY A 95 15.51 0.35 8.41
CA GLY A 95 16.87 0.77 8.05
C GLY A 95 16.89 1.68 6.84
N VAL A 96 17.93 1.56 6.04
CA VAL A 96 18.16 2.37 4.84
C VAL A 96 18.07 1.48 3.60
N SER A 97 17.28 1.92 2.62
CA SER A 97 17.15 1.18 1.35
C SER A 97 18.41 1.29 0.49
N PRO A 98 18.84 0.20 -0.19
CA PRO A 98 18.22 -1.12 -0.20
C PRO A 98 18.44 -1.87 1.11
N LEU A 99 17.39 -2.51 1.62
CA LEU A 99 17.48 -3.27 2.87
C LEU A 99 18.30 -4.55 2.67
N PRO A 100 19.04 -5.01 3.71
CA PRO A 100 19.74 -6.28 3.63
C PRO A 100 18.77 -7.44 3.37
N VAL A 101 19.17 -8.37 2.51
CA VAL A 101 18.35 -9.56 2.21
C VAL A 101 18.10 -10.43 3.44
N THR A 102 18.94 -10.31 4.47
CA THR A 102 18.76 -11.01 5.74
C THR A 102 17.47 -10.63 6.47
N GLN A 103 16.86 -9.49 6.15
CA GLN A 103 15.55 -9.10 6.71
C GLN A 103 14.38 -9.81 6.04
N PHE A 104 14.57 -10.51 4.92
CA PHE A 104 13.48 -11.10 4.15
C PHE A 104 12.57 -11.99 4.98
N ARG A 105 13.14 -12.87 5.79
CA ARG A 105 12.35 -13.80 6.59
C ARG A 105 11.41 -13.08 7.55
N GLN A 106 11.93 -12.10 8.27
CA GLN A 106 11.11 -11.31 9.22
C GLN A 106 10.04 -10.52 8.48
N ILE A 107 10.39 -9.86 7.38
CA ILE A 107 9.44 -9.13 6.54
C ILE A 107 8.34 -10.06 6.04
N TYR A 108 8.69 -11.25 5.56
CA TYR A 108 7.70 -12.22 5.08
C TYR A 108 6.76 -12.67 6.20
N GLU A 109 7.31 -13.01 7.37
CA GLU A 109 6.51 -13.44 8.52
C GLU A 109 5.56 -12.34 9.01
N ASP A 110 6.04 -11.10 9.10
CA ASP A 110 5.23 -9.95 9.52
C ASP A 110 4.07 -9.68 8.55
N ASN A 111 4.29 -9.85 7.26
CA ASN A 111 3.33 -9.47 6.23
C ASN A 111 2.41 -10.58 5.75
N LEU A 112 2.68 -11.83 6.14
CA LEU A 112 1.86 -12.96 5.73
C LEU A 112 0.38 -12.79 6.16
N GLY A 113 0.17 -12.31 7.37
CA GLY A 113 -1.18 -12.03 7.89
C GLY A 113 -1.91 -10.95 7.09
N ILE A 114 -1.21 -9.90 6.67
CA ILE A 114 -1.79 -8.86 5.82
C ILE A 114 -2.25 -9.44 4.47
N LEU A 115 -1.41 -10.25 3.84
CA LEU A 115 -1.74 -10.85 2.55
C LEU A 115 -2.95 -11.79 2.64
N VAL A 116 -3.01 -12.61 3.68
CA VAL A 116 -4.14 -13.52 3.91
C VAL A 116 -5.43 -12.74 4.18
N LEU A 117 -5.39 -11.77 5.11
CA LEU A 117 -6.56 -10.94 5.41
C LEU A 117 -7.02 -10.15 4.18
N GLY A 118 -6.09 -9.56 3.44
CA GLY A 118 -6.42 -8.81 2.23
C GLY A 118 -7.15 -9.65 1.18
N ALA A 119 -6.83 -10.94 1.12
CA ALA A 119 -7.47 -11.85 0.18
C ALA A 119 -8.91 -12.22 0.58
N ILE A 120 -9.24 -12.22 1.86
CA ILE A 120 -10.55 -12.69 2.37
C ILE A 120 -11.48 -11.57 2.84
N LEU A 121 -10.96 -10.37 3.03
CA LEU A 121 -11.75 -9.21 3.49
C LEU A 121 -12.62 -8.57 2.40
#